data_39666b1fef13df647c2dd48a75f867ac
#
_entry.id   39666b1fef13df647c2dd48a75f867ac
#
_cell.length_a   1.000
_cell.length_b   1.000
_cell.length_c   1.000
_cell.angle_alpha   90.00
_cell.angle_beta   90.00
_cell.angle_gamma   90.00
#
_symmetry.space_group_name_H-M   'P 1'
#
loop_
_entity.id
_entity.type
_entity.pdbx_description
1 polymer ?
#
loop_
_entity_poly.entity_id
_entity_poly.type
_entity_poly.pdbx_seq_one_letter_code
_entity_poly.pdbx_strand_id
1 'polypeptide(L)'
;MRILLSNDDGIHSPCLRALHDALCEAGHELDVVAPLTEQSGVGCSVTLHNPLRLYPVQEPGFSGTAVAGTPVDCVKLALTTLLPQPPDLVVVGINNGANKGVDVFYSGTVGAATEAALRGLPAVAFSRPRPELEPPQALARHAASLVDAVDWRCCAGKVLNVNYPRCRVAEIKGIRAARMAESRWAENYERREDPAGRP
;
A
#
# COMPACT_ATOMS: atom_id res chain seq x y z
N MET A 1 -6.86 -10.49 14.12
CA MET A 1 -7.71 -9.49 13.44
C MET A 1 -7.98 -9.95 12.02
N ARG A 2 -9.09 -9.50 11.45
CA ARG A 2 -9.35 -9.60 10.02
C ARG A 2 -8.79 -8.37 9.31
N ILE A 3 -7.91 -8.56 8.34
CA ILE A 3 -7.17 -7.48 7.68
C ILE A 3 -7.44 -7.53 6.17
N LEU A 4 -7.80 -6.38 5.59
CA LEU A 4 -7.72 -6.19 4.13
C LEU A 4 -6.31 -5.76 3.78
N LEU A 5 -5.62 -6.56 2.97
CA LEU A 5 -4.27 -6.27 2.47
C LEU A 5 -4.31 -5.81 1.01
N SER A 6 -3.67 -4.70 0.69
CA SER A 6 -3.54 -4.15 -0.66
C SER A 6 -2.16 -3.51 -0.87
N ASN A 7 -1.88 -3.05 -2.08
CA ASN A 7 -0.67 -2.28 -2.44
C ASN A 7 -0.89 -1.47 -3.72
N ASP A 8 0.15 -0.81 -4.24
CA ASP A 8 0.19 -0.21 -5.57
C ASP A 8 1.25 -0.85 -6.50
N ASP A 9 2.13 -1.70 -5.97
CA ASP A 9 3.11 -2.45 -6.78
C ASP A 9 2.50 -3.66 -7.53
N GLY A 10 1.24 -4.01 -7.26
CA GLY A 10 0.52 -5.13 -7.85
C GLY A 10 0.54 -6.41 -7.02
N ILE A 11 -0.43 -7.32 -7.29
CA ILE A 11 -0.70 -8.52 -6.48
C ILE A 11 0.48 -9.52 -6.43
N HIS A 12 1.35 -9.50 -7.44
CA HIS A 12 2.54 -10.36 -7.51
C HIS A 12 3.80 -9.72 -6.91
N SER A 13 3.68 -8.53 -6.31
CA SER A 13 4.82 -7.84 -5.66
C SER A 13 5.44 -8.69 -4.56
N PRO A 14 6.77 -8.89 -4.56
CA PRO A 14 7.46 -9.62 -3.49
C PRO A 14 7.26 -8.99 -2.10
N CYS A 15 7.06 -7.68 -2.04
CA CYS A 15 6.81 -6.97 -0.78
C CYS A 15 5.41 -7.26 -0.23
N LEU A 16 4.39 -7.32 -1.10
CA LEU A 16 3.03 -7.73 -0.71
C LEU A 16 3.03 -9.15 -0.17
N ARG A 17 3.70 -10.08 -0.89
CA ARG A 17 3.81 -11.49 -0.49
C ARG A 17 4.50 -11.66 0.86
N ALA A 18 5.62 -10.98 1.06
CA ALA A 18 6.33 -11.00 2.34
C ALA A 18 5.47 -10.45 3.48
N LEU A 19 4.71 -9.38 3.24
CA LEU A 19 3.82 -8.80 4.24
C LEU A 19 2.64 -9.72 4.55
N HIS A 20 2.06 -10.34 3.52
CA HIS A 20 1.02 -11.36 3.68
C HIS A 20 1.51 -12.49 4.59
N ASP A 21 2.66 -13.09 4.28
CA ASP A 21 3.20 -14.21 5.04
C ASP A 21 3.46 -13.82 6.50
N ALA A 22 4.07 -12.65 6.74
CA ALA A 22 4.36 -12.16 8.08
C ALA A 22 3.09 -11.89 8.91
N LEU A 23 2.03 -11.38 8.30
CA LEU A 23 0.75 -11.14 8.96
C LEU A 23 0.01 -12.46 9.24
N CYS A 24 0.07 -13.45 8.33
CA CYS A 24 -0.44 -14.80 8.57
C CYS A 24 0.30 -15.50 9.73
N GLU A 25 1.64 -15.41 9.76
CA GLU A 25 2.48 -15.93 10.85
C GLU A 25 2.13 -15.29 12.21
N ALA A 26 1.73 -14.02 12.21
CA ALA A 26 1.25 -13.29 13.39
C ALA A 26 -0.20 -13.67 13.80
N GLY A 27 -0.86 -14.58 13.06
CA GLY A 27 -2.19 -15.08 13.39
C GLY A 27 -3.35 -14.18 12.94
N HIS A 28 -3.14 -13.34 11.93
CA HIS A 28 -4.21 -12.55 11.32
C HIS A 28 -4.91 -13.32 10.19
N GLU A 29 -6.19 -13.01 9.99
CA GLU A 29 -6.98 -13.47 8.85
C GLU A 29 -6.91 -12.42 7.75
N LEU A 30 -6.53 -12.81 6.54
CA LEU A 30 -6.24 -11.87 5.46
C LEU A 30 -7.21 -12.03 4.27
N ASP A 31 -7.77 -10.91 3.85
CA ASP A 31 -8.38 -10.74 2.53
C ASP A 31 -7.41 -9.91 1.66
N VAL A 32 -6.95 -10.45 0.53
CA VAL A 32 -6.02 -9.75 -0.35
C VAL A 32 -6.74 -9.26 -1.59
N VAL A 33 -6.77 -7.94 -1.79
CA VAL A 33 -7.31 -7.31 -3.01
C VAL A 33 -6.33 -6.23 -3.46
N ALA A 34 -5.66 -6.44 -4.60
CA ALA A 34 -4.59 -5.57 -5.06
C ALA A 34 -4.65 -5.37 -6.57
N PRO A 35 -4.01 -4.34 -7.13
CA PRO A 35 -3.95 -4.13 -8.57
C PRO A 35 -3.33 -5.31 -9.31
N LEU A 36 -3.81 -5.57 -10.53
CA LEU A 36 -3.25 -6.62 -11.39
C LEU A 36 -1.80 -6.29 -11.79
N THR A 37 -1.52 -5.02 -12.02
CA THR A 37 -0.18 -4.50 -12.41
C THR A 37 0.19 -3.30 -11.54
N GLU A 38 1.47 -2.94 -11.53
CA GLU A 38 1.98 -1.76 -10.84
C GLU A 38 1.22 -0.48 -11.24
N GLN A 39 0.90 0.35 -10.24
CA GLN A 39 0.12 1.58 -10.33
C GLN A 39 0.85 2.75 -9.63
N SER A 40 2.12 2.95 -9.97
CA SER A 40 2.93 4.02 -9.38
C SER A 40 2.45 5.41 -9.81
N GLY A 41 2.40 6.35 -8.86
CA GLY A 41 2.11 7.76 -9.14
C GLY A 41 0.65 8.07 -9.45
N VAL A 42 -0.29 7.15 -9.21
CA VAL A 42 -1.73 7.35 -9.51
C VAL A 42 -2.50 8.14 -8.44
N GLY A 43 -1.90 8.35 -7.28
CA GLY A 43 -2.55 9.05 -6.16
C GLY A 43 -3.85 8.39 -5.70
N CYS A 44 -4.85 9.21 -5.38
CA CYS A 44 -6.19 8.76 -4.99
C CYS A 44 -7.15 8.58 -6.18
N SER A 45 -6.64 8.27 -7.38
CA SER A 45 -7.49 8.14 -8.58
C SER A 45 -8.40 6.92 -8.51
N VAL A 46 -9.57 7.04 -9.17
CA VAL A 46 -10.55 5.96 -9.34
C VAL A 46 -10.87 5.75 -10.81
N THR A 47 -11.22 4.53 -11.19
CA THR A 47 -11.62 4.18 -12.54
C THR A 47 -13.10 4.48 -12.76
N LEU A 48 -13.42 5.47 -13.62
CA LEU A 48 -14.80 5.88 -13.87
C LEU A 48 -15.36 5.41 -15.24
N HIS A 49 -14.50 5.24 -16.24
CA HIS A 49 -14.94 5.03 -17.62
C HIS A 49 -14.76 3.61 -18.14
N ASN A 50 -14.06 2.76 -17.41
CA ASN A 50 -13.80 1.37 -17.78
C ASN A 50 -14.39 0.41 -16.74
N PRO A 51 -14.88 -0.78 -17.17
CA PRO A 51 -15.29 -1.79 -16.22
C PRO A 51 -14.08 -2.32 -15.44
N LEU A 52 -14.23 -2.46 -14.13
CA LEU A 52 -13.25 -3.13 -13.29
C LEU A 52 -13.37 -4.64 -13.49
N ARG A 53 -12.26 -5.28 -13.85
CA ARG A 53 -12.18 -6.74 -14.03
C ARG A 53 -11.44 -7.36 -12.87
N LEU A 54 -11.96 -8.49 -12.40
CA LEU A 54 -11.43 -9.24 -11.27
C LEU A 54 -10.80 -10.54 -11.75
N TYR A 55 -9.64 -10.87 -11.21
CA TYR A 55 -8.90 -12.09 -11.52
C TYR A 55 -8.56 -12.79 -10.21
N PRO A 56 -9.20 -13.94 -9.89
CA PRO A 56 -8.81 -14.73 -8.73
C PRO A 56 -7.37 -15.21 -8.86
N VAL A 57 -6.60 -15.08 -7.79
CA VAL A 57 -5.23 -15.58 -7.68
C VAL A 57 -5.22 -16.65 -6.60
N GLN A 58 -4.83 -17.88 -6.98
CA GLN A 58 -4.73 -19.03 -6.10
C GLN A 58 -3.37 -19.69 -6.30
N GLU A 59 -2.54 -19.63 -5.27
CA GLU A 59 -1.20 -20.21 -5.25
C GLU A 59 -0.98 -20.93 -3.92
N PRO A 60 -0.04 -21.88 -3.82
CA PRO A 60 0.27 -22.52 -2.55
C PRO A 60 0.61 -21.49 -1.45
N GLY A 61 -0.19 -21.46 -0.39
CA GLY A 61 -0.02 -20.54 0.73
C GLY A 61 -0.50 -19.09 0.48
N PHE A 62 -1.11 -18.79 -0.67
CA PHE A 62 -1.62 -17.45 -0.98
C PHE A 62 -2.92 -17.49 -1.77
N SER A 63 -3.88 -16.67 -1.35
CA SER A 63 -5.09 -16.42 -2.12
C SER A 63 -5.42 -14.93 -2.13
N GLY A 64 -5.99 -14.44 -3.24
CA GLY A 64 -6.37 -13.05 -3.37
C GLY A 64 -7.12 -12.75 -4.65
N THR A 65 -7.49 -11.50 -4.83
CA THR A 65 -8.15 -10.98 -6.03
C THR A 65 -7.32 -9.86 -6.64
N ALA A 66 -6.86 -10.07 -7.88
CA ALA A 66 -6.26 -9.00 -8.66
C ALA A 66 -7.35 -8.17 -9.35
N VAL A 67 -7.19 -6.86 -9.35
CA VAL A 67 -8.14 -5.92 -9.97
C VAL A 67 -7.45 -5.17 -11.11
N ALA A 68 -8.05 -5.17 -12.32
CA ALA A 68 -7.63 -4.26 -13.38
C ALA A 68 -8.17 -2.84 -13.07
N GLY A 69 -7.51 -2.17 -12.15
CA GLY A 69 -7.89 -0.87 -11.61
C GLY A 69 -6.80 -0.28 -10.72
N THR A 70 -7.09 0.86 -10.11
CA THR A 70 -6.19 1.56 -9.19
C THR A 70 -6.17 0.91 -7.80
N PRO A 71 -5.18 1.23 -6.93
CA PRO A 71 -5.18 0.79 -5.53
C PRO A 71 -6.44 1.24 -4.76
N VAL A 72 -6.95 2.43 -5.06
CA VAL A 72 -8.21 2.93 -4.49
C VAL A 72 -9.40 2.09 -4.94
N ASP A 73 -9.46 1.69 -6.22
CA ASP A 73 -10.50 0.79 -6.73
C ASP A 73 -10.47 -0.56 -6.00
N CYS A 74 -9.28 -1.09 -5.73
CA CYS A 74 -9.12 -2.35 -5.00
C CYS A 74 -9.76 -2.28 -3.61
N VAL A 75 -9.41 -1.26 -2.82
CA VAL A 75 -9.97 -1.08 -1.48
C VAL A 75 -11.47 -0.79 -1.55
N LYS A 76 -11.90 0.06 -2.48
CA LYS A 76 -13.32 0.39 -2.68
C LYS A 76 -14.14 -0.85 -3.00
N LEU A 77 -13.72 -1.68 -3.96
CA LEU A 77 -14.39 -2.93 -4.32
C LEU A 77 -14.39 -3.93 -3.17
N ALA A 78 -13.26 -4.09 -2.48
CA ALA A 78 -13.18 -4.96 -1.33
C ALA A 78 -14.25 -4.60 -0.30
N LEU A 79 -14.30 -3.35 0.12
CA LEU A 79 -15.17 -2.87 1.20
C LEU A 79 -16.66 -2.76 0.82
N THR A 80 -16.98 -2.72 -0.47
CA THR A 80 -18.39 -2.57 -0.91
C THR A 80 -19.02 -3.84 -1.45
N THR A 81 -18.21 -4.76 -1.98
CA THR A 81 -18.73 -5.83 -2.82
C THR A 81 -18.11 -7.20 -2.54
N LEU A 82 -16.78 -7.26 -2.29
CA LEU A 82 -16.09 -8.54 -2.24
C LEU A 82 -16.06 -9.15 -0.84
N LEU A 83 -15.93 -8.33 0.19
CA LEU A 83 -15.85 -8.81 1.55
C LEU A 83 -17.25 -8.99 2.17
N PRO A 84 -17.53 -10.14 2.81
CA PRO A 84 -18.83 -10.39 3.47
C PRO A 84 -19.01 -9.52 4.73
N GLN A 85 -17.91 -9.07 5.33
CA GLN A 85 -17.90 -8.23 6.53
C GLN A 85 -16.73 -7.22 6.45
N PRO A 86 -16.85 -6.05 7.07
CA PRO A 86 -15.72 -5.10 7.14
C PRO A 86 -14.52 -5.72 7.85
N PRO A 87 -13.28 -5.40 7.42
CA PRO A 87 -12.07 -5.77 8.15
C PRO A 87 -11.90 -4.90 9.40
N ASP A 88 -11.11 -5.37 10.36
CA ASP A 88 -10.71 -4.60 11.54
C ASP A 88 -9.67 -3.52 11.19
N LEU A 89 -8.89 -3.76 10.14
CA LEU A 89 -7.78 -2.90 9.69
C LEU A 89 -7.56 -3.05 8.18
N VAL A 90 -7.21 -1.96 7.53
CA VAL A 90 -6.70 -1.98 6.14
C VAL A 90 -5.21 -1.72 6.16
N VAL A 91 -4.44 -2.67 5.63
CA VAL A 91 -2.98 -2.59 5.51
C VAL A 91 -2.62 -2.43 4.03
N VAL A 92 -1.86 -1.39 3.71
CA VAL A 92 -1.44 -1.12 2.32
C VAL A 92 0.08 -1.09 2.24
N GLY A 93 0.64 -1.91 1.38
CA GLY A 93 2.09 -1.95 1.15
C GLY A 93 2.66 -3.39 1.09
N ILE A 94 3.97 -3.54 1.31
CA ILE A 94 4.96 -2.49 1.59
C ILE A 94 5.40 -1.87 0.26
N ASN A 95 5.16 -0.57 0.09
CA ASN A 95 5.54 0.15 -1.13
C ASN A 95 7.06 0.22 -1.29
N ASN A 96 7.52 -0.01 -2.51
CA ASN A 96 8.93 0.10 -2.87
C ASN A 96 9.27 1.54 -3.31
N GLY A 97 9.32 2.44 -2.36
CA GLY A 97 9.53 3.87 -2.48
C GLY A 97 8.96 4.57 -1.23
N ALA A 98 9.64 5.58 -0.70
CA ALA A 98 9.13 6.34 0.44
C ALA A 98 8.00 7.28 0.01
N ASN A 99 6.97 7.44 0.85
CA ASN A 99 5.84 8.34 0.65
C ASN A 99 5.87 9.44 1.72
N LYS A 100 6.65 10.50 1.49
CA LYS A 100 6.92 11.60 2.43
C LYS A 100 6.69 12.96 1.78
N GLY A 101 6.28 13.95 2.57
CA GLY A 101 6.04 15.29 2.05
C GLY A 101 5.04 15.29 0.90
N VAL A 102 5.38 15.92 -0.21
CA VAL A 102 4.50 16.02 -1.39
C VAL A 102 4.19 14.66 -2.03
N ASP A 103 5.07 13.64 -1.90
CA ASP A 103 4.87 12.31 -2.46
C ASP A 103 3.58 11.64 -1.96
N VAL A 104 3.11 12.01 -0.76
CA VAL A 104 1.86 11.54 -0.17
C VAL A 104 0.67 11.77 -1.10
N PHE A 105 0.63 12.89 -1.83
CA PHE A 105 -0.49 13.23 -2.72
C PHE A 105 -0.50 12.43 -4.03
N TYR A 106 0.65 11.91 -4.43
CA TYR A 106 0.80 11.10 -5.65
C TYR A 106 0.84 9.60 -5.39
N SER A 107 0.88 9.20 -4.12
CA SER A 107 1.03 7.81 -3.71
C SER A 107 -0.27 7.01 -3.86
N GLY A 108 -0.24 5.93 -4.64
CA GLY A 108 -1.31 4.95 -4.69
C GLY A 108 -1.47 4.18 -3.38
N THR A 109 -0.35 3.88 -2.69
CA THR A 109 -0.34 3.23 -1.37
C THR A 109 -1.09 4.05 -0.33
N VAL A 110 -0.75 5.35 -0.21
CA VAL A 110 -1.41 6.26 0.75
C VAL A 110 -2.85 6.52 0.32
N GLY A 111 -3.11 6.64 -1.00
CA GLY A 111 -4.46 6.81 -1.55
C GLY A 111 -5.40 5.66 -1.18
N ALA A 112 -4.94 4.42 -1.32
CA ALA A 112 -5.70 3.24 -0.93
C ALA A 112 -6.01 3.19 0.59
N ALA A 113 -5.02 3.52 1.43
CA ALA A 113 -5.22 3.64 2.87
C ALA A 113 -6.22 4.78 3.21
N THR A 114 -6.17 5.88 2.46
CA THR A 114 -7.08 7.02 2.62
C THR A 114 -8.52 6.63 2.28
N GLU A 115 -8.76 5.83 1.24
CA GLU A 115 -10.10 5.32 0.90
C GLU A 115 -10.71 4.54 2.06
N ALA A 116 -9.92 3.71 2.75
CA ALA A 116 -10.39 2.99 3.93
C ALA A 116 -10.72 3.94 5.09
N ALA A 117 -9.87 4.93 5.33
CA ALA A 117 -10.09 5.93 6.39
C ALA A 117 -11.34 6.79 6.13
N LEU A 118 -11.62 7.18 4.88
CA LEU A 118 -12.83 7.88 4.48
C LEU A 118 -14.12 7.07 4.77
N ARG A 119 -14.00 5.75 4.87
CA ARG A 119 -15.09 4.84 5.26
C ARG A 119 -15.14 4.54 6.76
N GLY A 120 -14.35 5.26 7.55
CA GLY A 120 -14.32 5.13 9.02
C GLY A 120 -13.46 3.98 9.54
N LEU A 121 -12.74 3.25 8.67
CA LEU A 121 -11.86 2.17 9.08
C LEU A 121 -10.47 2.70 9.46
N PRO A 122 -9.77 2.06 10.41
CA PRO A 122 -8.35 2.33 10.61
C PRO A 122 -7.55 1.81 9.42
N ALA A 123 -6.50 2.53 9.03
CA ALA A 123 -5.64 2.13 7.93
C ALA A 123 -4.17 2.43 8.19
N VAL A 124 -3.28 1.62 7.65
CA VAL A 124 -1.84 1.85 7.66
C VAL A 124 -1.24 1.67 6.27
N ALA A 125 -0.39 2.63 5.88
CA ALA A 125 0.40 2.58 4.66
C ALA A 125 1.86 2.37 5.03
N PHE A 126 2.48 1.30 4.55
CA PHE A 126 3.89 1.00 4.77
C PHE A 126 4.70 1.29 3.53
N SER A 127 5.82 2.01 3.69
CA SER A 127 6.73 2.37 2.61
C SER A 127 8.19 2.19 3.03
N ARG A 128 9.02 1.66 2.12
CA ARG A 128 10.47 1.50 2.32
C ARG A 128 11.26 2.37 1.33
N PRO A 129 12.48 2.80 1.66
CA PRO A 129 13.30 3.58 0.73
C PRO A 129 13.86 2.70 -0.40
N ARG A 130 14.22 3.33 -1.51
CA ARG A 130 15.06 2.75 -2.57
C ARG A 130 16.48 3.32 -2.48
N PRO A 131 17.55 2.59 -2.88
CA PRO A 131 17.58 1.14 -3.13
C PRO A 131 17.40 0.34 -1.85
N GLU A 132 16.96 -0.92 -2.00
CA GLU A 132 16.77 -1.84 -0.89
C GLU A 132 18.12 -2.25 -0.28
N LEU A 133 18.16 -2.39 1.05
CA LEU A 133 19.34 -2.85 1.79
C LEU A 133 19.23 -4.29 2.27
N GLU A 134 18.02 -4.85 2.24
CA GLU A 134 17.73 -6.21 2.67
C GLU A 134 16.45 -6.75 2.00
N PRO A 135 16.26 -8.08 1.97
CA PRO A 135 15.04 -8.69 1.46
C PRO A 135 13.80 -8.22 2.23
N PRO A 136 12.61 -8.22 1.58
CA PRO A 136 11.39 -7.68 2.18
C PRO A 136 10.91 -8.40 3.44
N GLN A 137 11.32 -9.66 3.68
CA GLN A 137 10.85 -10.48 4.80
C GLN A 137 11.18 -9.88 6.18
N ALA A 138 12.38 -9.31 6.34
CA ALA A 138 12.76 -8.69 7.61
C ALA A 138 11.86 -7.50 7.92
N LEU A 139 11.62 -6.66 6.93
CA LEU A 139 10.77 -5.50 7.03
C LEU A 139 9.29 -5.88 7.25
N ALA A 140 8.83 -6.92 6.56
CA ALA A 140 7.48 -7.45 6.69
C ALA A 140 7.18 -7.94 8.11
N ARG A 141 8.11 -8.69 8.73
CA ARG A 141 7.98 -9.10 10.14
C ARG A 141 7.94 -7.91 11.10
N HIS A 142 8.77 -6.90 10.86
CA HIS A 142 8.72 -5.67 11.66
C HIS A 142 7.41 -4.91 11.47
N ALA A 143 6.87 -4.85 10.25
CA ALA A 143 5.57 -4.25 9.97
C ALA A 143 4.43 -5.01 10.67
N ALA A 144 4.45 -6.34 10.64
CA ALA A 144 3.48 -7.17 11.37
C ALA A 144 3.55 -6.93 12.89
N SER A 145 4.76 -6.86 13.47
CA SER A 145 4.93 -6.52 14.89
C SER A 145 4.35 -5.14 15.24
N LEU A 146 4.45 -4.19 14.32
CA LEU A 146 3.87 -2.85 14.51
C LEU A 146 2.34 -2.89 14.42
N VAL A 147 1.79 -3.72 13.53
CA VAL A 147 0.34 -3.96 13.44
C VAL A 147 -0.19 -4.52 14.77
N ASP A 148 0.55 -5.42 15.43
CA ASP A 148 0.17 -5.98 16.73
C ASP A 148 0.29 -4.98 17.88
N ALA A 149 1.24 -4.07 17.81
CA ALA A 149 1.54 -3.13 18.89
C ALA A 149 0.56 -1.94 18.99
N VAL A 150 -0.22 -1.66 17.94
CA VAL A 150 -1.10 -0.49 17.86
C VAL A 150 -2.54 -0.85 18.26
N ASP A 151 -3.16 -0.05 19.13
CA ASP A 151 -4.61 -0.12 19.37
C ASP A 151 -5.38 0.58 18.24
N TRP A 152 -5.76 -0.19 17.23
CA TRP A 152 -6.46 0.31 16.04
C TRP A 152 -7.85 0.87 16.32
N ARG A 153 -8.47 0.57 17.47
CA ARG A 153 -9.80 1.09 17.83
C ARG A 153 -9.79 2.61 17.99
N CYS A 154 -8.65 3.19 18.40
CA CYS A 154 -8.49 4.65 18.49
C CYS A 154 -8.07 5.31 17.16
N CYS A 155 -7.88 4.51 16.10
CA CYS A 155 -7.44 4.95 14.79
C CYS A 155 -8.55 4.95 13.72
N ALA A 156 -9.81 4.75 14.09
CA ALA A 156 -10.93 4.78 13.16
C ALA A 156 -10.96 6.09 12.34
N GLY A 157 -11.08 5.98 11.01
CA GLY A 157 -11.04 7.10 10.09
C GLY A 157 -9.68 7.80 9.97
N LYS A 158 -8.60 7.15 10.39
CA LYS A 158 -7.24 7.69 10.30
C LYS A 158 -6.32 6.78 9.50
N VAL A 159 -5.30 7.38 8.89
CA VAL A 159 -4.21 6.69 8.22
C VAL A 159 -2.92 6.86 9.02
N LEU A 160 -2.29 5.75 9.39
CA LEU A 160 -0.88 5.75 9.80
C LEU A 160 -0.02 5.61 8.53
N ASN A 161 0.71 6.67 8.16
CA ASN A 161 1.67 6.61 7.07
C ASN A 161 3.07 6.30 7.64
N VAL A 162 3.50 5.05 7.54
CA VAL A 162 4.75 4.54 8.10
C VAL A 162 5.82 4.50 7.02
N ASN A 163 6.89 5.27 7.20
CA ASN A 163 8.03 5.29 6.31
C ASN A 163 9.27 4.77 7.02
N TYR A 164 9.86 3.72 6.49
CA TYR A 164 11.08 3.13 7.01
C TYR A 164 12.31 3.98 6.63
N PRO A 165 13.30 4.08 7.53
CA PRO A 165 14.58 4.74 7.23
C PRO A 165 15.43 3.88 6.30
N ARG A 166 16.45 4.50 5.68
CA ARG A 166 17.43 3.81 4.83
C ARG A 166 18.49 3.13 5.69
N CYS A 167 18.09 2.11 6.41
CA CYS A 167 18.98 1.25 7.21
C CYS A 167 18.37 -0.16 7.28
N ARG A 168 19.11 -1.11 7.81
CA ARG A 168 18.57 -2.46 8.08
C ARG A 168 17.59 -2.41 9.25
N VAL A 169 16.64 -3.33 9.29
CA VAL A 169 15.63 -3.41 10.37
C VAL A 169 16.30 -3.49 11.74
N ALA A 170 17.39 -4.27 11.87
CA ALA A 170 18.14 -4.39 13.12
C ALA A 170 18.79 -3.09 13.63
N GLU A 171 18.92 -2.08 12.77
CA GLU A 171 19.49 -0.78 13.09
C GLU A 171 18.41 0.27 13.45
N ILE A 172 17.13 -0.08 13.33
CA ILE A 172 16.02 0.81 13.67
C ILE A 172 15.99 1.01 15.19
N LYS A 173 16.11 2.29 15.61
CA LYS A 173 16.19 2.65 17.03
C LYS A 173 14.84 2.94 17.69
N GLY A 174 13.76 2.89 16.93
CA GLY A 174 12.40 3.14 17.41
C GLY A 174 11.52 3.87 16.40
N ILE A 175 10.32 4.24 16.84
CA ILE A 175 9.29 4.89 16.04
C ILE A 175 9.13 6.33 16.53
N ARG A 176 8.96 7.26 15.61
CA ARG A 176 8.72 8.67 15.91
C ARG A 176 7.54 9.19 15.09
N ALA A 177 6.57 9.79 15.76
CA ALA A 177 5.55 10.59 15.09
C ALA A 177 6.21 11.85 14.50
N ALA A 178 5.88 12.14 13.25
CA ALA A 178 6.42 13.29 12.52
C ALA A 178 5.28 14.04 11.82
N ARG A 179 5.45 15.33 11.60
CA ARG A 179 4.59 16.09 10.69
C ARG A 179 5.00 15.82 9.26
N MET A 180 4.04 15.94 8.34
CA MET A 180 4.33 15.91 6.91
C MET A 180 5.29 17.07 6.57
N ALA A 181 6.37 16.77 5.87
CA ALA A 181 7.33 17.79 5.45
C ALA A 181 6.74 18.67 4.35
N GLU A 182 7.06 19.96 4.39
CA GLU A 182 6.87 20.85 3.24
C GLU A 182 8.00 20.56 2.25
N SER A 183 7.70 19.84 1.20
CA SER A 183 8.65 19.52 0.12
C SER A 183 8.06 19.92 -1.23
N ARG A 184 8.94 20.23 -2.17
CA ARG A 184 8.59 20.49 -3.58
C ARG A 184 9.51 19.68 -4.45
N TRP A 185 8.98 19.11 -5.53
CA TRP A 185 9.82 18.52 -6.54
C TRP A 185 10.50 19.64 -7.36
N ALA A 186 11.77 19.48 -7.67
CA ALA A 186 12.45 20.26 -8.69
C ALA A 186 12.22 19.54 -10.03
N GLU A 187 11.15 19.89 -10.68
CA GLU A 187 10.77 19.29 -11.97
C GLU A 187 11.60 19.89 -13.09
N ASN A 188 12.05 19.03 -14.00
CA ASN A 188 12.73 19.44 -15.23
C ASN A 188 12.18 18.61 -16.39
N TYR A 189 11.56 19.28 -17.36
CA TYR A 189 11.00 18.67 -18.55
C TYR A 189 11.87 19.03 -19.75
N GLU A 190 12.37 18.01 -20.47
CA GLU A 190 13.08 18.18 -21.72
C GLU A 190 12.11 18.00 -22.89
N ARG A 191 11.97 19.06 -23.72
CA ARG A 191 11.20 18.96 -24.96
C ARG A 191 11.95 18.07 -25.94
N ARG A 192 11.30 17.04 -26.44
CA ARG A 192 11.79 16.16 -27.51
C ARG A 192 10.80 16.10 -28.64
N GLU A 193 11.30 15.82 -29.84
CA GLU A 193 10.48 15.59 -31.04
C GLU A 193 10.62 14.13 -31.45
N ASP A 194 9.52 13.54 -31.96
CA ASP A 194 9.57 12.22 -32.57
C ASP A 194 10.22 12.30 -33.97
N PRO A 195 10.53 11.15 -34.63
CA PRO A 195 11.12 11.15 -35.99
C PRO A 195 10.26 11.87 -37.05
N ALA A 196 9.00 12.16 -36.77
CA ALA A 196 8.10 12.91 -37.65
C ALA A 196 8.01 14.42 -37.29
N GLY A 197 8.85 14.91 -36.33
CA GLY A 197 8.91 16.31 -35.90
C GLY A 197 7.74 16.74 -34.99
N ARG A 198 7.04 15.79 -34.34
CA ARG A 198 5.95 16.09 -33.40
C ARG A 198 6.51 16.20 -31.99
N PRO A 199 6.12 17.23 -31.21
CA PRO A 199 6.54 17.42 -29.83
C PRO A 199 5.93 16.39 -28.85
#